data_5dd8cdb913462e8723fad15cbd46fd45
#
_entry.id   5dd8cdb913462e8723fad15cbd46fd45
#
_cell.length_a   1.000
_cell.length_b   1.000
_cell.length_c   1.000
_cell.angle_alpha   90.00
_cell.angle_beta   90.00
_cell.angle_gamma   90.00
#
_symmetry.space_group_name_H-M   'P 1'
#
loop_
_entity.id
_entity.type
_entity.pdbx_description
1 polymer ?
#
loop_
_entity_poly.entity_id
_entity_poly.type
_entity_poly.pdbx_seq_one_letter_code
_entity_poly.pdbx_strand_id
1 'polypeptide(L)'
;SAASDVYKRQDIMEMKNKVEASGLKVEGIESVNIHDSIKIGLPDRDKYIENYITTLENLAKADIKLVCYNFMPVFDWTRSELAKKRDDGSTVLSYDQDKIDEINPDEMFKQIDSNSQGFVMPGWEPERLAHVKELFEAYKDVGEQNLFDNLVYFLKKIQPVCEKHGIMMAIHPDDPAWPVFNLPRIINNKENILKLLNAVD
;
A
#
# COMPACT_ATOMS: atom_id res chain seq x y z
N SER A 1 -5.10 10.87 -1.55
CA SER A 1 -3.93 11.73 -1.28
C SER A 1 -2.66 10.96 -1.62
N ALA A 2 -1.61 11.67 -2.05
CA ALA A 2 -0.32 11.05 -2.31
C ALA A 2 0.31 10.55 -1.00
N ALA A 3 1.16 9.51 -1.06
CA ALA A 3 1.86 8.97 0.11
C ALA A 3 2.79 9.98 0.81
N SER A 4 3.10 11.10 0.16
CA SER A 4 3.85 12.23 0.71
C SER A 4 3.01 13.17 1.58
N ASP A 5 1.67 13.10 1.49
CA ASP A 5 0.79 14.07 2.12
C ASP A 5 0.35 13.63 3.51
N VAL A 6 0.24 14.61 4.40
CA VAL A 6 -0.41 14.41 5.70
C VAL A 6 -1.93 14.41 5.51
N TYR A 7 -2.61 13.38 6.01
CA TYR A 7 -4.08 13.38 6.05
C TYR A 7 -4.55 14.39 7.09
N LYS A 8 -5.17 15.46 6.61
CA LYS A 8 -5.62 16.54 7.47
C LYS A 8 -6.81 16.09 8.32
N ARG A 9 -6.83 16.50 9.59
CA ARG A 9 -7.93 16.17 10.50
C ARG A 9 -9.29 16.59 9.93
N GLN A 10 -9.37 17.73 9.24
CA GLN A 10 -10.61 18.21 8.65
C GLN A 10 -11.18 17.22 7.63
N ASP A 11 -10.35 16.72 6.72
CA ASP A 11 -10.77 15.79 5.66
C ASP A 11 -11.18 14.45 6.25
N ILE A 12 -10.46 13.97 7.28
CA ILE A 12 -10.81 12.76 8.04
C ILE A 12 -12.18 12.92 8.69
N MET A 13 -12.44 14.04 9.36
CA MET A 13 -13.70 14.31 10.04
C MET A 13 -14.87 14.47 9.05
N GLU A 14 -14.64 15.07 7.89
CA GLU A 14 -15.64 15.18 6.84
C GLU A 14 -16.07 13.80 6.34
N MET A 15 -15.09 12.96 6.00
CA MET A 15 -15.35 11.56 5.60
C MET A 15 -16.10 10.81 6.70
N LYS A 16 -15.63 10.86 7.95
CA LYS A 16 -16.25 10.18 9.08
C LYS A 16 -17.69 10.63 9.28
N ASN A 17 -17.95 11.94 9.31
CA ASN A 17 -19.29 12.48 9.50
C ASN A 17 -20.25 12.06 8.37
N LYS A 18 -19.75 12.00 7.12
CA LYS A 18 -20.55 11.52 5.98
C LYS A 18 -20.96 10.05 6.13
N VAL A 19 -20.06 9.19 6.59
CA VAL A 19 -20.35 7.77 6.84
C VAL A 19 -21.33 7.62 8.00
N GLU A 20 -21.10 8.32 9.11
CA GLU A 20 -21.92 8.23 10.33
C GLU A 20 -23.32 8.83 10.15
N ALA A 21 -23.48 9.83 9.29
CA ALA A 21 -24.78 10.36 8.91
C ALA A 21 -25.69 9.31 8.21
N SER A 22 -25.09 8.24 7.66
CA SER A 22 -25.81 7.10 7.08
C SER A 22 -26.09 5.97 8.10
N GLY A 23 -25.87 6.20 9.40
CA GLY A 23 -26.06 5.21 10.46
C GLY A 23 -24.96 4.14 10.54
N LEU A 24 -23.84 4.33 9.86
CA LEU A 24 -22.67 3.45 9.88
C LEU A 24 -21.63 4.00 10.86
N LYS A 25 -20.64 3.17 11.23
CA LYS A 25 -19.51 3.55 12.06
C LYS A 25 -18.22 3.35 11.28
N VAL A 26 -17.27 4.29 11.41
CA VAL A 26 -15.92 4.14 10.87
C VAL A 26 -15.06 3.44 11.93
N GLU A 27 -14.85 2.14 11.78
CA GLU A 27 -14.04 1.35 12.72
C GLU A 27 -12.55 1.42 12.39
N GLY A 28 -12.20 1.56 11.12
CA GLY A 28 -10.81 1.63 10.66
C GLY A 28 -10.70 2.30 9.31
N ILE A 29 -9.46 2.49 8.87
CA ILE A 29 -9.16 3.07 7.57
C ILE A 29 -8.20 2.17 6.80
N GLU A 30 -8.50 1.93 5.55
CA GLU A 30 -7.62 1.33 4.56
C GLU A 30 -7.53 2.28 3.36
N SER A 31 -6.34 2.71 2.94
CA SER A 31 -5.08 2.53 3.63
C SER A 31 -4.42 3.89 3.84
N VAL A 32 -3.51 3.95 4.79
CA VAL A 32 -2.57 5.07 4.86
C VAL A 32 -1.33 4.66 4.09
N ASN A 33 -1.14 5.27 2.92
CA ASN A 33 -0.06 4.89 2.00
C ASN A 33 1.32 5.26 2.58
N ILE A 34 2.29 4.35 2.39
CA ILE A 34 3.67 4.52 2.83
C ILE A 34 4.51 4.96 1.64
N HIS A 35 5.24 6.08 1.80
CA HIS A 35 6.06 6.67 0.74
C HIS A 35 7.20 5.74 0.32
N ASP A 36 7.53 5.73 -0.97
CA ASP A 36 8.59 4.86 -1.52
C ASP A 36 9.97 5.14 -0.89
N SER A 37 10.28 6.39 -0.51
CA SER A 37 11.52 6.70 0.24
C SER A 37 11.67 5.88 1.53
N ILE A 38 10.57 5.55 2.22
CA ILE A 38 10.58 4.70 3.41
C ILE A 38 10.86 3.25 3.01
N LYS A 39 10.16 2.76 1.99
CA LYS A 39 10.29 1.38 1.51
C LYS A 39 11.70 1.10 0.96
N ILE A 40 12.27 2.04 0.22
CA ILE A 40 13.62 1.96 -0.35
C ILE A 40 14.71 2.21 0.71
N GLY A 41 14.42 3.00 1.74
CA GLY A 41 15.38 3.40 2.76
C GLY A 41 16.22 4.62 2.37
N LEU A 42 15.66 5.54 1.60
CA LEU A 42 16.35 6.76 1.15
C LEU A 42 16.67 7.71 2.32
N PRO A 43 17.67 8.62 2.15
CA PRO A 43 18.08 9.54 3.22
C PRO A 43 16.97 10.45 3.76
N ASP A 44 15.97 10.75 2.96
CA ASP A 44 14.83 11.61 3.32
C ASP A 44 13.64 10.84 3.94
N ARG A 45 13.77 9.53 4.16
CA ARG A 45 12.70 8.66 4.68
C ARG A 45 12.09 9.16 5.99
N ASP A 46 12.91 9.72 6.89
CA ASP A 46 12.46 10.17 8.20
C ASP A 46 11.46 11.33 8.09
N LYS A 47 11.60 12.21 7.09
CA LYS A 47 10.60 13.26 6.79
C LYS A 47 9.22 12.66 6.49
N TYR A 48 9.17 11.59 5.70
CA TYR A 48 7.91 10.93 5.35
C TYR A 48 7.35 10.10 6.51
N ILE A 49 8.21 9.57 7.38
CA ILE A 49 7.79 8.94 8.64
C ILE A 49 7.13 9.96 9.57
N GLU A 50 7.67 11.17 9.70
CA GLU A 50 7.04 12.25 10.47
C GLU A 50 5.68 12.67 9.91
N ASN A 51 5.51 12.71 8.58
CA ASN A 51 4.22 12.93 7.94
C ASN A 51 3.22 11.80 8.27
N TYR A 52 3.70 10.56 8.28
CA TYR A 52 2.89 9.40 8.65
C TYR A 52 2.47 9.46 10.13
N ILE A 53 3.39 9.80 11.04
CA ILE A 53 3.11 10.02 12.47
C ILE A 53 2.03 11.10 12.65
N THR A 54 2.16 12.22 11.95
CA THR A 54 1.16 13.30 11.99
C THR A 54 -0.22 12.81 11.51
N THR A 55 -0.25 11.97 10.49
CA THR A 55 -1.49 11.33 10.00
C THR A 55 -2.10 10.43 11.07
N LEU A 56 -1.30 9.58 11.73
CA LEU A 56 -1.76 8.72 12.82
C LEU A 56 -2.35 9.54 13.98
N GLU A 57 -1.69 10.64 14.38
CA GLU A 57 -2.23 11.54 15.39
C GLU A 57 -3.57 12.17 14.99
N ASN A 58 -3.73 12.53 13.72
CA ASN A 58 -4.98 13.08 13.22
C ASN A 58 -6.11 12.04 13.18
N LEU A 59 -5.81 10.79 12.83
CA LEU A 59 -6.74 9.67 12.91
C LEU A 59 -7.13 9.39 14.36
N ALA A 60 -6.18 9.40 15.29
CA ALA A 60 -6.44 9.22 16.70
C ALA A 60 -7.38 10.30 17.28
N LYS A 61 -7.18 11.57 16.89
CA LYS A 61 -8.06 12.70 17.27
C LYS A 61 -9.47 12.59 16.68
N ALA A 62 -9.62 11.85 15.59
CA ALA A 62 -10.93 11.51 14.99
C ALA A 62 -11.52 10.20 15.55
N ASP A 63 -10.88 9.60 16.56
CA ASP A 63 -11.26 8.31 17.16
C ASP A 63 -11.30 7.15 16.16
N ILE A 64 -10.34 7.14 15.22
CA ILE A 64 -10.08 6.03 14.31
C ILE A 64 -8.81 5.34 14.79
N LYS A 65 -8.95 4.10 15.30
CA LYS A 65 -7.88 3.38 16.01
C LYS A 65 -7.33 2.17 15.26
N LEU A 66 -7.92 1.80 14.14
CA LEU A 66 -7.45 0.72 13.28
C LEU A 66 -6.97 1.30 11.94
N VAL A 67 -5.71 1.04 11.61
CA VAL A 67 -5.08 1.50 10.36
C VAL A 67 -4.55 0.30 9.61
N CYS A 68 -5.16 -0.01 8.47
CA CYS A 68 -4.62 -0.97 7.53
C CYS A 68 -3.57 -0.30 6.62
N TYR A 69 -2.50 -1.00 6.31
CA TYR A 69 -1.43 -0.54 5.44
C TYR A 69 -0.80 -1.71 4.69
N ASN A 70 -0.06 -1.43 3.63
CA ASN A 70 0.77 -2.40 2.95
C ASN A 70 2.20 -1.86 2.79
N PHE A 71 3.15 -2.75 2.46
CA PHE A 71 4.54 -2.38 2.22
C PHE A 71 5.04 -2.89 0.86
N MET A 72 4.11 -3.06 -0.08
CA MET A 72 4.40 -3.55 -1.43
C MET A 72 5.17 -2.50 -2.24
N PRO A 73 6.29 -2.87 -2.89
CA PRO A 73 7.04 -1.97 -3.76
C PRO A 73 6.24 -1.56 -4.99
N VAL A 74 6.28 -0.30 -5.35
CA VAL A 74 5.72 0.34 -6.55
C VAL A 74 4.20 0.17 -6.66
N PHE A 75 3.73 -1.07 -6.75
CA PHE A 75 2.31 -1.42 -6.91
C PHE A 75 1.77 -2.06 -5.64
N ASP A 76 0.54 -1.72 -5.31
CA ASP A 76 -0.24 -2.43 -4.29
C ASP A 76 -0.62 -3.82 -4.84
N TRP A 77 -1.86 -4.30 -4.64
CA TRP A 77 -2.29 -5.55 -5.24
C TRP A 77 -2.32 -5.46 -6.78
N THR A 78 -1.99 -6.56 -7.45
CA THR A 78 -1.88 -6.61 -8.91
C THR A 78 -2.81 -7.67 -9.48
N ARG A 79 -3.50 -7.35 -10.59
CA ARG A 79 -4.36 -8.27 -11.35
C ARG A 79 -4.07 -8.16 -12.84
N SER A 80 -4.27 -9.25 -13.55
CA SER A 80 -4.20 -9.29 -15.02
C SER A 80 -5.50 -8.85 -15.68
N GLU A 81 -6.65 -9.06 -15.01
CA GLU A 81 -7.97 -8.65 -15.46
C GLU A 81 -8.82 -8.16 -14.27
N LEU A 82 -9.48 -7.02 -14.43
CA LEU A 82 -10.32 -6.43 -13.40
C LEU A 82 -11.80 -6.82 -13.52
N ALA A 83 -12.22 -7.41 -14.63
CA ALA A 83 -13.61 -7.76 -14.91
C ALA A 83 -13.71 -9.06 -15.73
N LYS A 84 -12.99 -10.11 -15.33
CA LYS A 84 -13.08 -11.43 -15.97
C LYS A 84 -14.48 -11.99 -15.80
N LYS A 85 -15.14 -12.29 -16.92
CA LYS A 85 -16.48 -12.87 -16.91
C LYS A 85 -16.44 -14.33 -16.47
N ARG A 86 -17.43 -14.72 -15.69
CA ARG A 86 -17.73 -16.10 -15.30
C ARG A 86 -18.93 -16.63 -16.11
N ASP A 87 -19.14 -17.94 -16.04
CA ASP A 87 -20.22 -18.62 -16.76
C ASP A 87 -21.62 -18.18 -16.30
N ASP A 88 -21.75 -17.74 -15.05
CA ASP A 88 -22.97 -17.21 -14.47
C ASP A 88 -23.26 -15.71 -14.82
N GLY A 89 -22.39 -15.11 -15.65
CA GLY A 89 -22.46 -13.72 -16.07
C GLY A 89 -21.89 -12.71 -15.07
N SER A 90 -21.46 -13.12 -13.88
CA SER A 90 -20.74 -12.26 -12.94
C SER A 90 -19.34 -11.92 -13.42
N THR A 91 -18.73 -10.92 -12.78
CA THR A 91 -17.34 -10.55 -13.04
C THR A 91 -16.49 -10.71 -11.79
N VAL A 92 -15.22 -11.05 -11.95
CA VAL A 92 -14.25 -11.19 -10.86
C VAL A 92 -12.91 -10.58 -11.24
N LEU A 93 -12.15 -10.19 -10.20
CA LEU A 93 -10.73 -9.90 -10.33
C LEU A 93 -9.98 -11.22 -10.61
N SER A 94 -9.02 -11.21 -11.52
CA SER A 94 -8.27 -12.39 -11.90
C SER A 94 -6.78 -12.07 -12.01
N TYR A 95 -5.95 -13.00 -11.55
CA TYR A 95 -4.51 -12.98 -11.74
C TYR A 95 -4.09 -14.14 -12.63
N ASP A 96 -3.27 -13.87 -13.62
CA ASP A 96 -2.69 -14.82 -14.55
C ASP A 96 -1.23 -14.41 -14.76
N GLN A 97 -0.30 -15.25 -14.33
CA GLN A 97 1.13 -14.96 -14.37
C GLN A 97 1.61 -14.74 -15.80
N ASP A 98 1.17 -15.60 -16.74
CA ASP A 98 1.62 -15.52 -18.13
C ASP A 98 1.24 -14.14 -18.73
N LYS A 99 0.03 -13.65 -18.43
CA LYS A 99 -0.40 -12.33 -18.86
C LYS A 99 0.38 -11.18 -18.22
N ILE A 100 0.78 -11.35 -16.96
CA ILE A 100 1.61 -10.36 -16.26
C ILE A 100 3.03 -10.35 -16.85
N ASP A 101 3.58 -11.50 -17.15
CA ASP A 101 4.93 -11.63 -17.73
C ASP A 101 5.01 -11.07 -19.17
N GLU A 102 3.89 -11.04 -19.90
CA GLU A 102 3.77 -10.39 -21.20
C GLU A 102 3.75 -8.85 -21.10
N ILE A 103 3.48 -8.28 -19.93
CA ILE A 103 3.44 -6.83 -19.75
C ILE A 103 4.88 -6.29 -19.78
N ASN A 104 5.17 -5.49 -20.80
CA ASN A 104 6.40 -4.70 -20.80
C ASN A 104 6.23 -3.49 -19.85
N PRO A 105 7.02 -3.39 -18.75
CA PRO A 105 6.93 -2.27 -17.83
C PRO A 105 7.06 -0.89 -18.51
N ASP A 106 7.79 -0.81 -19.63
CA ASP A 106 7.97 0.41 -20.42
C ASP A 106 6.73 0.83 -21.23
N GLU A 107 5.83 -0.11 -21.46
CA GLU A 107 4.60 0.10 -22.25
C GLU A 107 3.31 -0.10 -21.44
N MET A 108 3.44 -0.22 -20.13
CA MET A 108 2.33 -0.46 -19.20
C MET A 108 1.10 0.42 -19.46
N PHE A 109 1.32 1.70 -19.75
CA PHE A 109 0.25 2.64 -20.03
C PHE A 109 -0.67 2.20 -21.14
N LYS A 110 -0.09 1.71 -22.25
CA LYS A 110 -0.84 1.35 -23.45
C LYS A 110 -1.62 0.05 -23.27
N GLN A 111 -1.08 -0.87 -22.46
CA GLN A 111 -1.64 -2.21 -22.28
C GLN A 111 -2.78 -2.23 -21.26
N ILE A 112 -2.70 -1.41 -20.20
CA ILE A 112 -3.69 -1.38 -19.12
C ILE A 112 -4.97 -0.67 -19.56
N ASP A 113 -4.85 0.40 -20.33
CA ASP A 113 -6.01 1.18 -20.82
C ASP A 113 -6.96 0.33 -21.68
N SER A 114 -6.42 -0.64 -22.42
CA SER A 114 -7.21 -1.53 -23.28
C SER A 114 -7.98 -2.62 -22.54
N ASN A 115 -7.53 -3.06 -21.36
CA ASN A 115 -8.04 -4.23 -20.65
C ASN A 115 -8.81 -3.90 -19.35
N SER A 116 -8.79 -2.66 -18.90
CA SER A 116 -9.32 -2.28 -17.58
C SER A 116 -10.79 -1.88 -17.57
N GLN A 117 -11.44 -1.73 -18.73
CA GLN A 117 -12.84 -1.26 -18.86
C GLN A 117 -13.13 0.01 -18.01
N GLY A 118 -12.14 0.89 -17.84
CA GLY A 118 -12.24 2.12 -17.07
C GLY A 118 -11.96 1.95 -15.56
N PHE A 119 -11.61 0.75 -15.10
CA PHE A 119 -11.12 0.55 -13.73
C PHE A 119 -9.61 0.79 -13.65
N VAL A 120 -9.17 1.39 -12.53
CA VAL A 120 -7.76 1.63 -12.24
C VAL A 120 -7.40 0.89 -10.97
N MET A 121 -6.35 0.08 -11.01
CA MET A 121 -5.82 -0.57 -9.81
C MET A 121 -5.07 0.44 -8.92
N PRO A 122 -5.11 0.28 -7.59
CA PRO A 122 -4.29 1.07 -6.69
C PRO A 122 -2.79 0.95 -7.03
N GLY A 123 -2.11 2.08 -7.15
CA GLY A 123 -0.71 2.14 -7.60
C GLY A 123 -0.54 2.19 -9.14
N TRP A 124 -1.63 2.06 -9.89
CA TRP A 124 -1.63 2.09 -11.35
C TRP A 124 -2.26 3.37 -11.92
N GLU A 125 -2.39 4.41 -11.11
CA GLU A 125 -2.89 5.70 -11.55
C GLU A 125 -1.99 6.28 -12.65
N PRO A 126 -2.54 6.92 -13.69
CA PRO A 126 -1.78 7.44 -14.83
C PRO A 126 -0.60 8.34 -14.44
N GLU A 127 -0.79 9.18 -13.42
CA GLU A 127 0.24 10.08 -12.90
C GLU A 127 1.41 9.31 -12.28
N ARG A 128 1.12 8.21 -11.54
CA ARG A 128 2.13 7.35 -10.93
C ARG A 128 2.90 6.55 -11.99
N LEU A 129 2.17 6.02 -12.97
CA LEU A 129 2.77 5.28 -14.08
C LEU A 129 3.71 6.15 -14.94
N ALA A 130 3.48 7.48 -15.03
CA ALA A 130 4.39 8.38 -15.71
C ALA A 130 5.82 8.34 -15.15
N HIS A 131 5.95 8.00 -13.85
CA HIS A 131 7.22 7.89 -13.13
C HIS A 131 7.64 6.44 -12.85
N VAL A 132 6.96 5.45 -13.42
CA VAL A 132 7.21 4.03 -13.12
C VAL A 132 8.66 3.61 -13.41
N LYS A 133 9.27 4.13 -14.47
CA LYS A 133 10.67 3.84 -14.79
C LYS A 133 11.64 4.33 -13.72
N GLU A 134 11.40 5.52 -13.20
CA GLU A 134 12.18 6.11 -12.11
C GLU A 134 12.04 5.27 -10.84
N LEU A 135 10.82 4.79 -10.55
CA LEU A 135 10.55 3.91 -9.42
C LEU A 135 11.24 2.55 -9.58
N PHE A 136 11.15 1.91 -10.75
CA PHE A 136 11.85 0.63 -11.00
C PHE A 136 13.37 0.77 -10.84
N GLU A 137 13.97 1.84 -11.36
CA GLU A 137 15.41 2.08 -11.17
C GLU A 137 15.76 2.31 -9.68
N ALA A 138 14.90 3.02 -8.93
CA ALA A 138 15.11 3.25 -7.51
C ALA A 138 15.00 1.96 -6.67
N TYR A 139 14.18 1.00 -7.09
CA TYR A 139 14.04 -0.30 -6.42
C TYR A 139 15.04 -1.37 -6.89
N LYS A 140 15.85 -1.11 -7.92
CA LYS A 140 16.72 -2.09 -8.57
C LYS A 140 17.64 -2.85 -7.60
N ASP A 141 18.17 -2.16 -6.59
CA ASP A 141 19.09 -2.73 -5.60
C ASP A 141 18.39 -3.08 -4.28
N VAL A 142 17.06 -2.97 -4.22
CA VAL A 142 16.28 -3.28 -3.02
C VAL A 142 15.84 -4.74 -3.05
N GLY A 143 16.57 -5.60 -2.36
CA GLY A 143 16.20 -7.01 -2.16
C GLY A 143 15.20 -7.19 -1.01
N GLU A 144 14.72 -8.43 -0.83
CA GLU A 144 13.76 -8.80 0.23
C GLU A 144 14.24 -8.40 1.62
N GLN A 145 15.52 -8.65 1.95
CA GLN A 145 16.07 -8.31 3.27
C GLN A 145 16.11 -6.80 3.48
N ASN A 146 16.54 -6.02 2.49
CA ASN A 146 16.54 -4.56 2.60
C ASN A 146 15.13 -4.00 2.81
N LEU A 147 14.15 -4.51 2.03
CA LEU A 147 12.76 -4.11 2.15
C LEU A 147 12.20 -4.47 3.54
N PHE A 148 12.51 -5.67 4.05
CA PHE A 148 12.12 -6.11 5.38
C PHE A 148 12.74 -5.22 6.48
N ASP A 149 14.03 -4.92 6.41
CA ASP A 149 14.71 -4.06 7.38
C ASP A 149 14.12 -2.64 7.39
N ASN A 150 13.76 -2.12 6.21
CA ASN A 150 13.09 -0.82 6.09
C ASN A 150 11.67 -0.85 6.69
N LEU A 151 10.92 -1.94 6.55
CA LEU A 151 9.65 -2.14 7.23
C LEU A 151 9.81 -2.13 8.75
N VAL A 152 10.76 -2.88 9.28
CA VAL A 152 11.05 -2.92 10.72
C VAL A 152 11.45 -1.54 11.23
N TYR A 153 12.31 -0.83 10.50
CA TYR A 153 12.70 0.54 10.83
C TYR A 153 11.48 1.46 10.92
N PHE A 154 10.62 1.44 9.93
CA PHE A 154 9.39 2.22 9.87
C PHE A 154 8.48 1.92 11.08
N LEU A 155 8.20 0.65 11.34
CA LEU A 155 7.32 0.24 12.44
C LEU A 155 7.86 0.68 13.80
N LYS A 156 9.15 0.50 14.05
CA LYS A 156 9.79 0.98 15.30
C LYS A 156 9.71 2.50 15.48
N LYS A 157 9.73 3.25 14.40
CA LYS A 157 9.59 4.72 14.45
C LYS A 157 8.17 5.17 14.78
N ILE A 158 7.15 4.47 14.28
CA ILE A 158 5.74 4.82 14.54
C ILE A 158 5.18 4.18 15.82
N GLN A 159 5.81 3.13 16.34
CA GLN A 159 5.34 2.39 17.52
C GLN A 159 5.01 3.32 18.71
N PRO A 160 5.86 4.29 19.12
CA PRO A 160 5.55 5.15 20.26
C PRO A 160 4.25 5.96 20.10
N VAL A 161 3.94 6.41 18.89
CA VAL A 161 2.69 7.14 18.65
C VAL A 161 1.49 6.19 18.63
N CYS A 162 1.66 4.98 18.11
CA CYS A 162 0.61 3.96 18.13
C CYS A 162 0.25 3.58 19.55
N GLU A 163 1.24 3.30 20.40
CA GLU A 163 1.04 2.97 21.83
C GLU A 163 0.39 4.13 22.59
N LYS A 164 0.91 5.35 22.43
CA LYS A 164 0.36 6.55 23.07
C LYS A 164 -1.12 6.78 22.77
N HIS A 165 -1.56 6.45 21.57
CA HIS A 165 -2.93 6.73 21.13
C HIS A 165 -3.82 5.48 21.02
N GLY A 166 -3.30 4.30 21.32
CA GLY A 166 -4.02 3.03 21.21
C GLY A 166 -4.40 2.69 19.77
N ILE A 167 -3.50 2.97 18.81
CA ILE A 167 -3.71 2.65 17.40
C ILE A 167 -3.20 1.23 17.12
N MET A 168 -4.03 0.43 16.48
CA MET A 168 -3.67 -0.89 15.96
C MET A 168 -3.27 -0.76 14.48
N MET A 169 -2.05 -1.21 14.17
CA MET A 169 -1.56 -1.28 12.81
C MET A 169 -1.81 -2.68 12.24
N ALA A 170 -2.53 -2.78 11.13
CA ALA A 170 -2.86 -4.03 10.45
C ALA A 170 -2.18 -4.07 9.08
N ILE A 171 -1.18 -4.94 8.91
CA ILE A 171 -0.51 -5.08 7.61
C ILE A 171 -1.34 -5.95 6.67
N HIS A 172 -1.62 -5.44 5.47
CA HIS A 172 -2.17 -6.22 4.39
C HIS A 172 -1.05 -7.13 3.83
N PRO A 173 -1.26 -8.46 3.74
CA PRO A 173 -0.30 -9.34 3.09
C PRO A 173 -0.04 -8.94 1.64
N ASP A 174 1.12 -9.33 1.12
CA ASP A 174 1.48 -9.07 -0.27
C ASP A 174 0.52 -9.80 -1.23
N ASP A 175 0.04 -9.09 -2.24
CA ASP A 175 -0.91 -9.59 -3.21
C ASP A 175 -0.49 -9.21 -4.65
N PRO A 176 -0.02 -10.16 -5.45
CA PRO A 176 0.18 -11.58 -5.12
C PRO A 176 1.34 -11.82 -4.15
N ALA A 177 1.37 -13.02 -3.57
CA ALA A 177 2.37 -13.43 -2.59
C ALA A 177 3.77 -13.72 -3.18
N TRP A 178 3.97 -13.53 -4.46
CA TRP A 178 5.22 -13.74 -5.19
C TRP A 178 5.66 -12.47 -5.91
N PRO A 179 6.95 -12.36 -6.27
CA PRO A 179 7.49 -11.19 -6.97
C PRO A 179 6.74 -10.89 -8.27
N VAL A 180 6.47 -9.60 -8.51
CA VAL A 180 5.88 -9.10 -9.75
C VAL A 180 6.85 -8.08 -10.34
N PHE A 181 7.20 -8.21 -11.61
CA PHE A 181 8.19 -7.37 -12.28
C PHE A 181 9.55 -7.32 -11.56
N ASN A 182 9.98 -8.45 -10.98
CA ASN A 182 11.19 -8.56 -10.14
C ASN A 182 11.19 -7.69 -8.87
N LEU A 183 10.06 -7.11 -8.47
CA LEU A 183 9.93 -6.39 -7.22
C LEU A 183 9.74 -7.39 -6.06
N PRO A 184 10.48 -7.25 -4.94
CA PRO A 184 10.41 -8.21 -3.84
C PRO A 184 9.05 -8.19 -3.12
N ARG A 185 8.70 -9.32 -2.51
CA ARG A 185 7.54 -9.51 -1.63
C ARG A 185 8.03 -10.08 -0.30
N ILE A 186 7.58 -9.52 0.82
CA ILE A 186 8.10 -9.83 2.16
C ILE A 186 7.05 -10.30 3.17
N ILE A 187 5.77 -9.97 2.94
CA ILE A 187 4.66 -10.41 3.80
C ILE A 187 3.81 -11.43 3.03
N ASN A 188 4.42 -12.54 2.68
CA ASN A 188 3.92 -13.51 1.72
C ASN A 188 3.76 -14.93 2.28
N ASN A 189 4.19 -15.18 3.53
CA ASN A 189 4.06 -16.47 4.18
C ASN A 189 4.06 -16.32 5.71
N LYS A 190 3.72 -17.42 6.40
CA LYS A 190 3.64 -17.45 7.87
C LYS A 190 4.96 -17.12 8.55
N GLU A 191 6.07 -17.64 8.03
CA GLU A 191 7.41 -17.46 8.59
C GLU A 191 7.80 -16.00 8.57
N ASN A 192 7.55 -15.29 7.48
CA ASN A 192 7.83 -13.87 7.35
C ASN A 192 6.94 -13.00 8.25
N ILE A 193 5.67 -13.38 8.43
CA ILE A 193 4.78 -12.71 9.39
C ILE A 193 5.32 -12.88 10.82
N LEU A 194 5.69 -14.10 11.22
CA LEU A 194 6.26 -14.35 12.54
C LEU A 194 7.60 -13.63 12.73
N LYS A 195 8.45 -13.59 11.68
CA LYS A 195 9.71 -12.82 11.69
C LYS A 195 9.44 -11.34 11.95
N LEU A 196 8.40 -10.76 11.32
CA LEU A 196 8.04 -9.37 11.52
C LEU A 196 7.56 -9.10 12.95
N LEU A 197 6.65 -9.92 13.47
CA LEU A 197 6.14 -9.78 14.83
C LEU A 197 7.28 -9.82 15.87
N ASN A 198 8.20 -10.78 15.73
CA ASN A 198 9.37 -10.89 16.64
C ASN A 198 10.38 -9.74 16.48
N ALA A 199 10.38 -9.03 15.36
CA ALA A 199 11.33 -7.93 15.13
C ALA A 199 10.86 -6.57 15.67
N VAL A 200 9.55 -6.43 15.93
CA VAL A 200 8.93 -5.16 16.39
C VAL A 200 8.40 -5.23 17.83
N ASP A 201 8.48 -6.39 18.49
CA ASP A 201 8.17 -6.57 19.93
C ASP A 201 9.20 -5.90 20.85
#